data_e5a4e89ffc72c167ec95b75d26ec909f
#
_entry.id   e5a4e89ffc72c167ec95b75d26ec909f
#
_cell.length_a   1.000
_cell.length_b   1.000
_cell.length_c   1.000
_cell.angle_alpha   90.00
_cell.angle_beta   90.00
_cell.angle_gamma   90.00
#
_symmetry.space_group_name_H-M   'P 1'
#
loop_
_entity.id
_entity.type
_entity.pdbx_description
1 polymer ?
#
loop_
_entity_poly.entity_id
_entity_poly.type
_entity_poly.pdbx_seq_one_letter_code
_entity_poly.pdbx_strand_id
1 'polypeptide(L)'
;MRTIRPCVWMAVALATGVFLFAQRSALPKPADERRADREAISAVLGAQQAAWNRGDVDVFLVGYWHSPELTFSGSSGVTRGWDGVLARYKKNYPDRGAMGQLDFSELEFRFLGADAALVLGRWHLKRDKDDLGGVFTLVWQRFPDGWKIIHDHTSVVAPAKQNP
;
A
#
# COMPACT_ATOMS: atom_id res chain seq x y z
N MET A 1 52.19 -40.59 55.58
CA MET A 1 52.37 -39.90 54.27
C MET A 1 50.99 -39.70 53.66
N ARG A 2 50.48 -38.48 53.73
CA ARG A 2 49.18 -38.08 53.14
C ARG A 2 49.46 -37.27 51.88
N THR A 3 49.09 -37.79 50.73
CA THR A 3 49.23 -37.13 49.44
C THR A 3 48.01 -36.21 49.22
N ILE A 4 48.26 -34.90 49.09
CA ILE A 4 47.29 -33.91 48.82
C ILE A 4 47.14 -33.82 47.27
N ARG A 5 45.94 -34.04 46.78
CA ARG A 5 45.58 -33.83 45.32
C ARG A 5 45.21 -32.36 45.09
N PRO A 6 45.74 -31.71 44.08
CA PRO A 6 45.29 -30.34 43.75
C PRO A 6 43.94 -30.37 43.01
N CYS A 7 42.96 -29.57 43.49
CA CYS A 7 41.73 -29.24 42.78
C CYS A 7 42.06 -28.28 41.63
N VAL A 8 41.79 -28.73 40.41
CA VAL A 8 41.81 -27.88 39.21
C VAL A 8 40.46 -27.17 39.12
N TRP A 9 40.49 -25.86 39.32
CA TRP A 9 39.33 -24.99 39.05
C TRP A 9 39.28 -24.68 37.57
N MET A 10 38.29 -25.22 36.85
CA MET A 10 38.02 -24.91 35.47
C MET A 10 37.17 -23.63 35.45
N ALA A 11 37.78 -22.50 35.07
CA ALA A 11 37.08 -21.25 34.85
C ALA A 11 36.33 -21.31 33.50
N VAL A 12 35.02 -21.41 33.59
CA VAL A 12 34.13 -21.26 32.40
C VAL A 12 33.95 -19.76 32.11
N ALA A 13 34.64 -19.28 31.09
CA ALA A 13 34.43 -17.93 30.58
C ALA A 13 33.14 -17.91 29.74
N LEU A 14 32.05 -17.32 30.28
CA LEU A 14 30.85 -16.98 29.52
C LEU A 14 31.15 -15.75 28.64
N ALA A 15 31.38 -16.01 27.38
CA ALA A 15 31.42 -14.96 26.38
C ALA A 15 29.97 -14.53 26.06
N THR A 16 29.47 -13.47 26.70
CA THR A 16 28.25 -12.81 26.35
C THR A 16 28.48 -11.99 25.07
N GLY A 17 28.18 -12.61 23.93
CA GLY A 17 28.15 -11.91 22.64
C GLY A 17 26.97 -10.93 22.63
N VAL A 18 27.25 -9.63 22.83
CA VAL A 18 26.27 -8.56 22.59
C VAL A 18 26.13 -8.42 21.07
N PHE A 19 25.08 -9.03 20.50
CA PHE A 19 24.66 -8.75 19.14
C PHE A 19 24.03 -7.34 19.13
N LEU A 20 24.84 -6.34 18.83
CA LEU A 20 24.35 -5.03 18.43
C LEU A 20 23.63 -5.19 17.09
N PHE A 21 22.32 -5.36 17.11
CA PHE A 21 21.48 -5.09 15.95
C PHE A 21 21.58 -3.58 15.66
N ALA A 22 22.51 -3.21 14.80
CA ALA A 22 22.53 -1.87 14.24
C ALA A 22 21.23 -1.72 13.41
N GLN A 23 20.21 -1.10 14.00
CA GLN A 23 19.09 -0.55 13.25
C GLN A 23 19.68 0.49 12.30
N ARG A 24 19.89 0.08 11.06
CA ARG A 24 20.15 1.01 9.96
C ARG A 24 18.87 1.81 9.76
N SER A 25 18.73 2.91 10.48
CA SER A 25 17.80 3.96 10.08
C SER A 25 18.22 4.37 8.68
N ALA A 26 17.47 3.94 7.68
CA ALA A 26 17.72 4.36 6.31
C ALA A 26 17.63 5.88 6.28
N LEU A 27 18.73 6.54 5.90
CA LEU A 27 18.75 7.98 5.73
C LEU A 27 17.62 8.39 4.77
N PRO A 28 16.96 9.53 5.03
CA PRO A 28 15.93 10.01 4.13
C PRO A 28 16.54 10.20 2.72
N LYS A 29 15.82 9.71 1.70
CA LYS A 29 16.24 9.87 0.32
C LYS A 29 16.43 11.34 -0.06
N PRO A 30 17.38 11.67 -0.95
CA PRO A 30 17.51 12.99 -1.55
C PRO A 30 16.21 13.50 -2.17
N ALA A 31 16.04 14.80 -2.25
CA ALA A 31 14.81 15.42 -2.77
C ALA A 31 14.50 15.01 -4.22
N ASP A 32 15.53 14.85 -5.05
CA ASP A 32 15.35 14.41 -6.46
C ASP A 32 14.87 12.96 -6.56
N GLU A 33 15.37 12.06 -5.70
CA GLU A 33 14.86 10.68 -5.66
C GLU A 33 13.42 10.61 -5.18
N ARG A 34 13.05 11.46 -4.22
CA ARG A 34 11.64 11.55 -3.77
C ARG A 34 10.72 12.11 -4.84
N ARG A 35 11.22 13.02 -5.68
CA ARG A 35 10.47 13.50 -6.83
C ARG A 35 10.24 12.38 -7.85
N ALA A 36 11.27 11.61 -8.18
CA ALA A 36 11.14 10.46 -9.08
C ALA A 36 10.18 9.40 -8.52
N ASP A 37 10.20 9.14 -7.21
CA ASP A 37 9.26 8.23 -6.56
C ASP A 37 7.81 8.72 -6.66
N ARG A 38 7.58 10.02 -6.45
CA ARG A 38 6.27 10.64 -6.61
C ARG A 38 5.77 10.51 -8.06
N GLU A 39 6.61 10.80 -9.02
CA GLU A 39 6.29 10.69 -10.45
C GLU A 39 5.95 9.23 -10.81
N ALA A 40 6.72 8.26 -10.31
CA ALA A 40 6.47 6.84 -10.54
C ALA A 40 5.12 6.37 -9.96
N ILE A 41 4.80 6.75 -8.71
CA ILE A 41 3.50 6.42 -8.10
C ILE A 41 2.36 7.11 -8.86
N SER A 42 2.54 8.39 -9.23
CA SER A 42 1.54 9.13 -10.01
C SER A 42 1.29 8.50 -11.37
N ALA A 43 2.33 7.98 -12.03
CA ALA A 43 2.19 7.26 -13.29
C ALA A 43 1.36 5.97 -13.15
N VAL A 44 1.54 5.22 -12.03
CA VAL A 44 0.70 4.03 -11.75
C VAL A 44 -0.76 4.44 -11.57
N LEU A 45 -1.04 5.48 -10.77
CA LEU A 45 -2.41 5.99 -10.60
C LEU A 45 -3.03 6.46 -11.92
N GLY A 46 -2.27 7.17 -12.76
CA GLY A 46 -2.73 7.58 -14.08
C GLY A 46 -3.03 6.39 -15.01
N ALA A 47 -2.20 5.34 -14.97
CA ALA A 47 -2.44 4.12 -15.72
C ALA A 47 -3.69 3.38 -15.21
N GLN A 48 -3.92 3.33 -13.91
CA GLN A 48 -5.13 2.77 -13.30
C GLN A 48 -6.37 3.55 -13.75
N GLN A 49 -6.36 4.88 -13.65
CA GLN A 49 -7.47 5.73 -14.12
C GLN A 49 -7.78 5.50 -15.61
N ALA A 50 -6.73 5.44 -16.44
CA ALA A 50 -6.88 5.18 -17.86
C ALA A 50 -7.46 3.78 -18.15
N ALA A 51 -7.00 2.74 -17.42
CA ALA A 51 -7.52 1.38 -17.54
C ALA A 51 -9.00 1.30 -17.14
N TRP A 52 -9.36 1.89 -16.01
CA TRP A 52 -10.74 1.99 -15.55
C TRP A 52 -11.63 2.65 -16.59
N ASN A 53 -11.20 3.79 -17.11
CA ASN A 53 -11.95 4.58 -18.09
C ASN A 53 -12.10 3.88 -19.46
N ARG A 54 -11.34 2.80 -19.71
CA ARG A 54 -11.55 1.88 -20.83
C ARG A 54 -12.40 0.66 -20.47
N GLY A 55 -12.72 0.45 -19.18
CA GLY A 55 -13.46 -0.71 -18.71
C GLY A 55 -12.62 -1.93 -18.41
N ASP A 56 -11.31 -1.74 -18.23
CA ASP A 56 -10.35 -2.82 -18.02
C ASP A 56 -9.96 -2.92 -16.55
N VAL A 57 -10.76 -3.68 -15.79
CA VAL A 57 -10.54 -3.91 -14.36
C VAL A 57 -9.26 -4.73 -14.13
N ASP A 58 -8.93 -5.66 -15.02
CA ASP A 58 -7.73 -6.49 -14.87
C ASP A 58 -6.47 -5.62 -14.97
N VAL A 59 -6.40 -4.72 -15.95
CA VAL A 59 -5.28 -3.76 -16.08
C VAL A 59 -5.29 -2.72 -14.95
N PHE A 60 -6.46 -2.29 -14.46
CA PHE A 60 -6.55 -1.43 -13.29
C PHE A 60 -5.85 -2.06 -12.07
N LEU A 61 -6.00 -3.37 -11.88
CA LEU A 61 -5.40 -4.09 -10.75
C LEU A 61 -3.90 -4.37 -10.90
N VAL A 62 -3.27 -4.08 -12.03
CA VAL A 62 -1.80 -4.19 -12.19
C VAL A 62 -1.05 -3.26 -11.23
N GLY A 63 -1.66 -2.14 -10.83
CA GLY A 63 -1.12 -1.23 -9.82
C GLY A 63 -1.07 -1.81 -8.40
N TYR A 64 -1.80 -2.89 -8.13
CA TYR A 64 -1.82 -3.56 -6.83
C TYR A 64 -0.79 -4.69 -6.78
N TRP A 65 -0.28 -4.94 -5.57
CA TRP A 65 0.61 -6.06 -5.31
C TRP A 65 -0.12 -7.40 -5.49
N HIS A 66 0.38 -8.23 -6.39
CA HIS A 66 -0.19 -9.55 -6.66
C HIS A 66 0.23 -10.54 -5.56
N SER A 67 -0.46 -10.50 -4.43
CA SER A 67 -0.14 -11.28 -3.23
C SER A 67 -1.41 -11.65 -2.46
N PRO A 68 -1.42 -12.80 -1.75
CA PRO A 68 -2.47 -13.10 -0.77
C PRO A 68 -2.49 -12.13 0.42
N GLU A 69 -1.43 -11.38 0.65
CA GLU A 69 -1.31 -10.41 1.75
C GLU A 69 -1.87 -9.02 1.39
N LEU A 70 -2.18 -8.75 0.12
CA LEU A 70 -2.87 -7.52 -0.27
C LEU A 70 -4.15 -7.35 0.55
N THR A 71 -4.40 -6.14 1.01
CA THR A 71 -5.64 -5.82 1.74
C THR A 71 -6.37 -4.63 1.12
N PHE A 72 -7.70 -4.76 1.03
CA PHE A 72 -8.60 -3.69 0.64
C PHE A 72 -9.65 -3.50 1.75
N SER A 73 -9.72 -2.31 2.32
CA SER A 73 -10.69 -1.92 3.34
C SER A 73 -11.74 -0.99 2.74
N GLY A 74 -13.00 -1.29 2.91
CA GLY A 74 -14.11 -0.47 2.43
C GLY A 74 -15.37 -0.69 3.26
N SER A 75 -16.52 -0.15 2.82
CA SER A 75 -17.79 -0.19 3.55
C SER A 75 -18.29 -1.61 3.91
N SER A 76 -17.88 -2.63 3.15
CA SER A 76 -18.22 -4.04 3.41
C SER A 76 -17.15 -4.80 4.23
N GLY A 77 -16.20 -4.09 4.84
CA GLY A 77 -15.10 -4.67 5.61
C GLY A 77 -13.83 -4.86 4.81
N VAL A 78 -12.97 -5.79 5.27
CA VAL A 78 -11.64 -6.03 4.70
C VAL A 78 -11.67 -7.22 3.75
N THR A 79 -11.30 -6.99 2.50
CA THR A 79 -11.03 -8.03 1.50
C THR A 79 -9.53 -8.30 1.48
N ARG A 80 -9.13 -9.59 1.44
CA ARG A 80 -7.73 -10.03 1.43
C ARG A 80 -7.39 -10.76 0.14
N GLY A 81 -6.13 -10.60 -0.25
CA GLY A 81 -5.57 -11.22 -1.45
C GLY A 81 -5.98 -10.53 -2.74
N TRP A 82 -5.07 -10.55 -3.70
CA TRP A 82 -5.27 -9.91 -5.00
C TRP A 82 -6.48 -10.48 -5.75
N ASP A 83 -6.65 -11.82 -5.76
CA ASP A 83 -7.80 -12.48 -6.40
C ASP A 83 -9.13 -12.08 -5.73
N GLY A 84 -9.13 -11.96 -4.39
CA GLY A 84 -10.30 -11.50 -3.64
C GLY A 84 -10.67 -10.06 -3.98
N VAL A 85 -9.68 -9.18 -4.13
CA VAL A 85 -9.88 -7.79 -4.53
C VAL A 85 -10.38 -7.73 -5.98
N LEU A 86 -9.81 -8.50 -6.90
CA LEU A 86 -10.28 -8.59 -8.29
C LEU A 86 -11.74 -9.05 -8.37
N ALA A 87 -12.08 -10.13 -7.67
CA ALA A 87 -13.46 -10.65 -7.63
C ALA A 87 -14.44 -9.60 -7.08
N ARG A 88 -14.04 -8.85 -6.04
CA ARG A 88 -14.82 -7.74 -5.49
C ARG A 88 -15.07 -6.64 -6.54
N TYR A 89 -14.04 -6.22 -7.27
CA TYR A 89 -14.18 -5.21 -8.31
C TYR A 89 -15.10 -5.68 -9.43
N LYS A 90 -14.89 -6.88 -9.96
CA LYS A 90 -15.75 -7.45 -11.02
C LYS A 90 -17.20 -7.61 -10.58
N LYS A 91 -17.45 -7.95 -9.31
CA LYS A 91 -18.81 -8.05 -8.75
C LYS A 91 -19.50 -6.69 -8.64
N ASN A 92 -18.78 -5.66 -8.19
CA ASN A 92 -19.36 -4.35 -7.92
C ASN A 92 -19.45 -3.46 -9.19
N TYR A 93 -18.64 -3.77 -10.19
CA TYR A 93 -18.53 -3.02 -11.45
C TYR A 93 -18.60 -3.97 -12.66
N PRO A 94 -19.77 -4.63 -12.86
CA PRO A 94 -19.92 -5.69 -13.85
C PRO A 94 -19.89 -5.19 -15.30
N ASP A 95 -20.11 -3.89 -15.52
CA ASP A 95 -20.22 -3.27 -16.84
C ASP A 95 -19.76 -1.80 -16.83
N ARG A 96 -19.70 -1.21 -18.01
CA ARG A 96 -19.28 0.19 -18.21
C ARG A 96 -20.19 1.19 -17.51
N GLY A 97 -21.48 0.94 -17.45
CA GLY A 97 -22.45 1.81 -16.77
C GLY A 97 -22.21 1.85 -15.26
N ALA A 98 -21.90 0.70 -14.66
CA ALA A 98 -21.52 0.60 -13.26
C ALA A 98 -20.16 1.22 -12.96
N MET A 99 -19.19 1.13 -13.88
CA MET A 99 -17.86 1.72 -13.73
C MET A 99 -17.88 3.24 -13.83
N GLY A 100 -18.57 3.80 -14.81
CA GLY A 100 -18.53 5.24 -15.08
C GLY A 100 -17.16 5.74 -15.52
N GLN A 101 -16.92 7.02 -15.31
CA GLN A 101 -15.63 7.70 -15.53
C GLN A 101 -14.98 7.98 -14.19
N LEU A 102 -13.76 7.48 -14.00
CA LEU A 102 -12.95 7.66 -12.79
C LEU A 102 -12.05 8.87 -12.96
N ASP A 103 -11.98 9.69 -11.92
CA ASP A 103 -10.97 10.70 -11.71
C ASP A 103 -10.35 10.60 -10.32
N PHE A 104 -9.02 10.81 -10.26
CA PHE A 104 -8.28 10.94 -9.01
C PHE A 104 -7.81 12.39 -8.85
N SER A 105 -7.98 12.94 -7.66
CA SER A 105 -7.61 14.32 -7.35
C SER A 105 -7.07 14.47 -5.93
N GLU A 106 -6.57 15.66 -5.61
CA GLU A 106 -6.08 16.04 -4.28
C GLU A 106 -5.06 15.04 -3.71
N LEU A 107 -4.07 14.62 -4.54
CA LEU A 107 -3.08 13.62 -4.15
C LEU A 107 -2.03 14.22 -3.20
N GLU A 108 -1.96 13.67 -1.99
CA GLU A 108 -0.97 14.02 -0.98
C GLU A 108 -0.04 12.82 -0.73
N PHE A 109 1.28 13.03 -0.86
CA PHE A 109 2.28 11.98 -0.73
C PHE A 109 3.07 12.13 0.56
N ARG A 110 3.19 11.04 1.31
CA ARG A 110 4.03 10.94 2.49
C ARG A 110 4.93 9.71 2.38
N PHE A 111 6.23 9.95 2.22
CA PHE A 111 7.20 8.85 2.17
C PHE A 111 7.55 8.39 3.59
N LEU A 112 7.43 7.09 3.84
CA LEU A 112 7.63 6.45 5.15
C LEU A 112 9.00 5.78 5.28
N GLY A 113 9.85 5.93 4.28
CA GLY A 113 11.18 5.34 4.19
C GLY A 113 11.68 5.35 2.76
N ALA A 114 12.64 4.47 2.45
CA ALA A 114 13.20 4.34 1.10
C ALA A 114 12.20 3.67 0.13
N ASP A 115 11.43 2.70 0.63
CA ASP A 115 10.64 1.78 -0.19
C ASP A 115 9.17 1.74 0.21
N ALA A 116 8.70 2.69 1.04
CA ALA A 116 7.32 2.79 1.46
C ALA A 116 6.79 4.22 1.35
N ALA A 117 5.54 4.34 0.94
CA ALA A 117 4.82 5.60 0.88
C ALA A 117 3.35 5.43 1.27
N LEU A 118 2.76 6.52 1.76
CA LEU A 118 1.34 6.66 1.96
C LEU A 118 0.85 7.76 1.02
N VAL A 119 -0.24 7.51 0.30
CA VAL A 119 -0.89 8.49 -0.55
C VAL A 119 -2.34 8.64 -0.11
N LEU A 120 -2.70 9.86 0.26
CA LEU A 120 -4.08 10.27 0.42
C LEU A 120 -4.57 10.86 -0.89
N GLY A 121 -5.86 10.72 -1.17
CA GLY A 121 -6.46 11.31 -2.34
C GLY A 121 -7.97 11.21 -2.34
N ARG A 122 -8.55 11.80 -3.37
CA ARG A 122 -9.98 11.68 -3.65
C ARG A 122 -10.19 10.89 -4.93
N TRP A 123 -11.27 10.16 -4.95
CA TRP A 123 -11.78 9.51 -6.15
C TRP A 123 -13.17 10.04 -6.47
N HIS A 124 -13.49 10.11 -7.76
CA HIS A 124 -14.80 10.46 -8.24
C HIS A 124 -15.16 9.53 -9.40
N LEU A 125 -16.36 8.98 -9.36
CA LEU A 125 -16.98 8.20 -10.43
C LEU A 125 -18.19 8.96 -10.97
N LYS A 126 -18.05 9.50 -12.17
CA LYS A 126 -19.16 10.10 -12.91
C LYS A 126 -19.88 9.01 -13.67
N ARG A 127 -21.17 8.79 -13.37
CA ARG A 127 -22.02 7.80 -14.00
C ARG A 127 -23.31 8.45 -14.50
N ASP A 128 -24.01 7.79 -15.43
CA ASP A 128 -25.24 8.36 -16.00
C ASP A 128 -26.36 8.50 -14.97
N LYS A 129 -26.38 7.66 -13.94
CA LYS A 129 -27.45 7.62 -12.92
C LYS A 129 -27.11 8.39 -11.66
N ASP A 130 -25.85 8.54 -11.33
CA ASP A 130 -25.38 9.17 -10.11
C ASP A 130 -23.90 9.57 -10.22
N ASP A 131 -23.48 10.45 -9.32
CA ASP A 131 -22.09 10.77 -9.06
C ASP A 131 -21.71 10.22 -7.71
N LEU A 132 -20.68 9.38 -7.66
CA LEU A 132 -20.09 8.89 -6.43
C LEU A 132 -18.70 9.45 -6.25
N GLY A 133 -18.37 9.78 -5.01
CA GLY A 133 -17.05 10.24 -4.68
C GLY A 133 -16.67 9.88 -3.26
N GLY A 134 -15.39 9.99 -2.97
CA GLY A 134 -14.89 9.71 -1.66
C GLY A 134 -13.40 9.98 -1.51
N VAL A 135 -12.85 9.46 -0.45
CA VAL A 135 -11.43 9.58 -0.14
C VAL A 135 -10.79 8.20 -0.06
N PHE A 136 -9.50 8.16 -0.31
CA PHE A 136 -8.72 6.94 -0.14
C PHE A 136 -7.41 7.21 0.61
N THR A 137 -6.92 6.16 1.23
CA THR A 137 -5.57 6.07 1.77
C THR A 137 -4.93 4.83 1.19
N LEU A 138 -3.87 5.01 0.40
CA LEU A 138 -3.13 3.92 -0.20
C LEU A 138 -1.76 3.80 0.47
N VAL A 139 -1.41 2.57 0.90
CA VAL A 139 -0.05 2.24 1.31
C VAL A 139 0.66 1.60 0.13
N TRP A 140 1.81 2.16 -0.20
CA TRP A 140 2.64 1.74 -1.32
C TRP A 140 3.94 1.13 -0.84
N GLN A 141 4.40 0.12 -1.56
CA GLN A 141 5.72 -0.45 -1.41
C GLN A 141 6.44 -0.51 -2.76
N ARG A 142 7.74 -0.27 -2.73
CA ARG A 142 8.61 -0.43 -3.89
C ARG A 142 9.06 -1.88 -3.98
N PHE A 143 8.86 -2.47 -5.15
CA PHE A 143 9.36 -3.79 -5.54
C PHE A 143 10.37 -3.64 -6.69
N PRO A 144 11.08 -4.72 -7.09
CA PRO A 144 11.99 -4.68 -8.25
C PRO A 144 11.30 -4.25 -9.56
N ASP A 145 10.00 -4.53 -9.70
CA ASP A 145 9.17 -4.18 -10.85
C ASP A 145 8.39 -2.86 -10.68
N GLY A 146 8.70 -2.08 -9.65
CA GLY A 146 8.13 -0.75 -9.41
C GLY A 146 7.30 -0.62 -8.14
N TRP A 147 6.58 0.48 -8.04
CA TRP A 147 5.70 0.77 -6.92
C TRP A 147 4.36 0.05 -7.06
N LYS A 148 3.91 -0.61 -5.97
CA LYS A 148 2.62 -1.31 -5.90
C LYS A 148 1.84 -0.91 -4.66
N ILE A 149 0.52 -0.90 -4.77
CA ILE A 149 -0.39 -0.73 -3.65
C ILE A 149 -0.44 -2.05 -2.87
N ILE A 150 -0.08 -2.02 -1.59
CA ILE A 150 -0.15 -3.16 -0.67
C ILE A 150 -1.35 -3.09 0.26
N HIS A 151 -1.91 -1.90 0.45
CA HIS A 151 -3.15 -1.68 1.19
C HIS A 151 -3.92 -0.53 0.57
N ASP A 152 -5.23 -0.70 0.46
CA ASP A 152 -6.19 0.32 0.04
C ASP A 152 -7.28 0.46 1.11
N HIS A 153 -7.49 1.68 1.58
CA HIS A 153 -8.66 2.03 2.37
C HIS A 153 -9.44 3.10 1.63
N THR A 154 -10.61 2.74 1.13
CA THR A 154 -11.49 3.63 0.38
C THR A 154 -12.83 3.78 1.07
N SER A 155 -13.27 5.01 1.23
CA SER A 155 -14.60 5.36 1.75
C SER A 155 -15.36 6.26 0.79
N VAL A 156 -16.69 6.16 0.84
CA VAL A 156 -17.60 7.04 0.12
C VAL A 156 -17.90 8.26 1.00
N VAL A 157 -17.82 9.43 0.43
CA VAL A 157 -18.30 10.68 1.07
C VAL A 157 -19.72 10.93 0.56
N ALA A 158 -20.69 10.92 1.47
CA ALA A 158 -22.05 11.27 1.12
C ALA A 158 -22.08 12.72 0.58
N PRO A 159 -22.86 13.03 -0.49
CA PRO A 159 -23.05 14.41 -0.92
C PRO A 159 -23.55 15.23 0.26
N ALA A 160 -23.00 16.43 0.42
CA ALA A 160 -23.48 17.35 1.46
C ALA A 160 -24.99 17.52 1.28
N LYS A 161 -25.76 17.27 2.37
CA LYS A 161 -27.19 17.57 2.36
C LYS A 161 -27.31 19.05 2.05
N GLN A 162 -27.86 19.39 0.88
CA GLN A 162 -28.31 20.76 0.63
C GLN A 162 -29.45 20.99 1.64
N ASN A 163 -29.19 21.79 2.65
CA ASN A 163 -30.27 22.30 3.50
C ASN A 163 -31.15 23.18 2.62
N PRO A 164 -32.48 22.98 2.65
CA PRO A 164 -33.43 23.76 1.88
C PRO A 164 -33.43 25.22 2.33
#